data_2358c213200fa6c04956161e21932dfa
#
_entry.id   2358c213200fa6c04956161e21932dfa
#
_cell.length_a   1.000
_cell.length_b   1.000
_cell.length_c   1.000
_cell.angle_alpha   90.00
_cell.angle_beta   90.00
_cell.angle_gamma   90.00
#
_symmetry.space_group_name_H-M   'P 1'
#
loop_
_entity.id
_entity.type
_entity.pdbx_description
1 polymer ?
#
loop_
_entity_poly.entity_id
_entity_poly.type
_entity_poly.pdbx_seq_one_letter_code
_entity_poly.pdbx_strand_id
1 'polypeptide(L)'
;SPPPQPLFSPEEKTEVTEKSVATKEEVAVVPDTGKEKKVPLTLVSFKEESNALADLSHIERRALEELKQLVQEALSSHQFSIPIWGIPLLKDDRSDVVLLKFLRARDFKVRDAFVMIKNTIQWRRDFKIDELVDEDLGDDLEKVVFMHGYDREGHPVCYNVYGEFQNKELYQKTFSDEEKRLKFLRWRIQFLERSIRKLDFSPGGISTIFQVNDLKNSPGPGKRELRLATKQALLSLQDNYPEFVAKQVFINVPWWYLAFYTVMSPFMTQRTKSKFVFAGPSNSAETLFKYISPEQVPIQYGGLCVDFCDCNPEFTIADPATDITVKPATKQTVEIIIYEKCILVWELRVVGWEVSYSAEFMPEAKDAYTIIITKPTKMSPTDEPVVSNSFKVGELGKILLTVDNPTSKKKKLLYRFKINPFS
;
A
#
# COMPACT_ATOMS: atom_id res chain seq x y z
N SER A 1 -14.34 -15.10 20.88
CA SER A 1 -12.89 -14.96 20.57
C SER A 1 -12.70 -13.82 19.59
N PRO A 2 -11.80 -12.89 19.84
CA PRO A 2 -11.59 -11.74 18.94
C PRO A 2 -10.97 -12.18 17.62
N PRO A 3 -11.26 -11.49 16.50
CA PRO A 3 -10.65 -11.74 15.21
C PRO A 3 -9.14 -11.45 15.23
N PRO A 4 -8.37 -11.99 14.27
CA PRO A 4 -6.96 -11.74 14.22
C PRO A 4 -6.71 -10.24 14.01
N GLN A 5 -5.83 -9.71 14.83
CA GLN A 5 -5.40 -8.32 14.69
C GLN A 5 -4.49 -8.19 13.45
N PRO A 6 -4.50 -7.05 12.77
CA PRO A 6 -3.56 -6.80 11.70
C PRO A 6 -2.12 -6.95 12.20
N LEU A 7 -1.24 -7.43 11.34
CA LEU A 7 0.19 -7.62 11.65
C LEU A 7 0.96 -6.31 11.89
N PHE A 8 0.29 -5.18 11.73
CA PHE A 8 0.81 -3.87 12.05
C PHE A 8 -0.12 -3.18 13.02
N SER A 9 0.31 -3.11 14.25
CA SER A 9 -0.45 -2.47 15.30
C SER A 9 -0.15 -1.01 15.42
N PRO A 10 -1.11 -0.38 16.05
CA PRO A 10 -1.02 0.97 16.53
C PRO A 10 0.05 1.12 17.62
N GLU A 11 0.64 2.26 17.57
CA GLU A 11 1.51 2.78 18.60
C GLU A 11 0.75 3.04 19.89
N GLU A 12 1.46 2.95 21.01
CA GLU A 12 0.89 3.10 22.34
C GLU A 12 0.21 4.45 22.59
N LYS A 13 -0.73 4.40 23.54
CA LYS A 13 -1.54 5.52 24.01
C LYS A 13 -0.71 6.71 24.46
N THR A 14 -0.79 7.81 23.74
CA THR A 14 -0.50 9.14 24.27
C THR A 14 -1.48 10.13 23.67
N GLU A 15 -2.05 10.97 24.51
CA GLU A 15 -2.94 12.07 24.12
C GLU A 15 -2.17 13.06 23.24
N VAL A 16 -2.67 13.30 22.03
CA VAL A 16 -2.08 14.23 21.08
C VAL A 16 -2.80 15.54 21.13
N THR A 17 -2.08 16.61 21.43
CA THR A 17 -2.54 17.98 21.25
C THR A 17 -2.60 18.30 19.75
N GLU A 18 -3.78 18.78 19.34
CA GLU A 18 -4.12 19.12 17.98
C GLU A 18 -3.16 20.11 17.33
N LYS A 19 -2.50 19.70 16.26
CA LYS A 19 -2.08 20.58 15.15
C LYS A 19 -1.95 19.78 13.86
N SER A 20 -3.06 19.46 13.24
CA SER A 20 -3.07 19.04 11.82
C SER A 20 -4.23 19.72 11.13
N VAL A 21 -3.96 20.31 9.97
CA VAL A 21 -5.03 20.81 9.08
C VAL A 21 -5.69 19.59 8.48
N ALA A 22 -6.89 19.27 8.95
CA ALA A 22 -7.63 18.10 8.55
C ALA A 22 -8.48 18.38 7.31
N THR A 23 -8.31 17.60 6.26
CA THR A 23 -9.32 17.44 5.21
C THR A 23 -10.26 16.31 5.62
N LYS A 24 -11.56 16.59 5.62
CA LYS A 24 -12.58 15.56 5.89
C LYS A 24 -12.78 14.74 4.63
N GLU A 25 -12.42 13.45 4.67
CA GLU A 25 -12.85 12.49 3.66
C GLU A 25 -13.92 11.58 4.25
N GLU A 26 -15.06 11.45 3.55
CA GLU A 26 -16.07 10.45 3.88
C GLU A 26 -15.60 9.08 3.41
N VAL A 27 -15.38 8.17 4.34
CA VAL A 27 -15.15 6.76 4.02
C VAL A 27 -16.51 6.07 3.95
N ALA A 28 -16.98 5.81 2.73
CA ALA A 28 -18.18 5.02 2.52
C ALA A 28 -17.86 3.53 2.75
N VAL A 29 -18.43 2.95 3.77
CA VAL A 29 -18.45 1.50 3.99
C VAL A 29 -19.68 0.92 3.32
N VAL A 30 -19.49 0.05 2.34
CA VAL A 30 -20.60 -0.63 1.67
C VAL A 30 -20.92 -1.91 2.42
N PRO A 31 -22.17 -2.08 2.88
CA PRO A 31 -22.61 -3.31 3.49
C PRO A 31 -22.97 -4.38 2.46
N ASP A 32 -22.70 -5.60 2.80
CA ASP A 32 -23.24 -6.76 2.13
C ASP A 32 -24.74 -6.89 2.47
N THR A 33 -25.54 -7.23 1.44
CA THR A 33 -26.99 -7.52 1.52
C THR A 33 -27.92 -6.39 1.99
N GLY A 34 -28.35 -5.56 1.04
CA GLY A 34 -29.74 -5.10 0.94
C GLY A 34 -30.34 -4.21 2.02
N LYS A 35 -29.60 -3.77 3.04
CA LYS A 35 -30.05 -2.71 3.97
C LYS A 35 -28.87 -1.86 4.38
N GLU A 36 -28.80 -0.69 3.78
CA GLU A 36 -27.82 0.34 4.12
C GLU A 36 -27.97 0.78 5.58
N LYS A 37 -27.02 0.39 6.42
CA LYS A 37 -26.71 1.17 7.62
C LYS A 37 -25.44 1.95 7.33
N LYS A 38 -25.62 3.20 6.94
CA LYS A 38 -24.53 4.17 6.88
C LYS A 38 -23.99 4.34 8.29
N VAL A 39 -22.80 3.86 8.54
CA VAL A 39 -22.01 4.29 9.69
C VAL A 39 -21.16 5.46 9.21
N PRO A 40 -21.40 6.69 9.63
CA PRO A 40 -20.55 7.80 9.29
C PRO A 40 -19.28 7.70 10.13
N LEU A 41 -18.27 7.03 9.59
CA LEU A 41 -16.91 7.15 10.10
C LEU A 41 -16.28 8.38 9.44
N THR A 42 -16.49 9.54 10.03
CA THR A 42 -15.70 10.72 9.73
C THR A 42 -14.31 10.50 10.31
N LEU A 43 -13.47 9.80 9.58
CA LEU A 43 -12.05 9.69 9.89
C LEU A 43 -11.38 10.95 9.35
N VAL A 44 -10.77 11.71 10.25
CA VAL A 44 -9.85 12.77 9.88
C VAL A 44 -8.68 12.13 9.17
N SER A 45 -8.47 12.46 7.90
CA SER A 45 -7.37 11.89 7.11
C SER A 45 -6.04 12.29 7.71
N PHE A 46 -5.18 11.30 8.00
CA PHE A 46 -3.84 11.54 8.49
C PHE A 46 -2.99 12.18 7.39
N LYS A 47 -2.34 13.30 7.74
CA LYS A 47 -1.33 13.93 6.91
C LYS A 47 0.02 13.79 7.59
N GLU A 48 1.00 13.25 6.87
CA GLU A 48 2.36 13.14 7.39
C GLU A 48 2.96 14.49 7.72
N GLU A 49 3.62 14.55 8.87
CA GLU A 49 4.37 15.72 9.27
C GLU A 49 5.68 15.83 8.49
N SER A 50 6.11 17.05 8.23
CA SER A 50 7.41 17.32 7.62
C SER A 50 8.56 16.95 8.58
N ASN A 51 9.63 16.40 8.03
CA ASN A 51 10.89 16.14 8.73
C ASN A 51 11.92 17.26 8.51
N ALA A 52 11.57 18.32 7.80
CA ALA A 52 12.45 19.48 7.62
C ALA A 52 12.49 20.31 8.90
N LEU A 53 13.68 20.68 9.37
CA LEU A 53 13.85 21.47 10.59
C LEU A 53 13.09 22.80 10.55
N ALA A 54 12.99 23.43 9.37
CA ALA A 54 12.28 24.68 9.19
C ALA A 54 10.77 24.57 9.48
N ASP A 55 10.19 23.38 9.32
CA ASP A 55 8.76 23.13 9.49
C ASP A 55 8.40 22.67 10.91
N LEU A 56 9.38 22.42 11.75
CA LEU A 56 9.17 22.05 13.14
C LEU A 56 8.73 23.27 13.96
N SER A 57 7.82 23.06 14.92
CA SER A 57 7.49 24.07 15.90
C SER A 57 8.68 24.35 16.82
N HIS A 58 8.64 25.46 17.53
CA HIS A 58 9.69 25.80 18.49
C HIS A 58 9.87 24.72 19.59
N ILE A 59 8.76 24.18 20.08
CA ILE A 59 8.76 23.10 21.08
C ILE A 59 9.35 21.83 20.52
N GLU A 60 8.98 21.44 19.29
CA GLU A 60 9.50 20.27 18.61
C GLU A 60 11.02 20.38 18.35
N ARG A 61 11.48 21.56 17.92
CA ARG A 61 12.91 21.85 17.75
C ARG A 61 13.68 21.70 19.05
N ARG A 62 13.16 22.26 20.14
CA ARG A 62 13.78 22.13 21.47
C ARG A 62 13.88 20.68 21.89
N ALA A 63 12.81 19.93 21.73
CA ALA A 63 12.80 18.50 22.04
C ALA A 63 13.85 17.73 21.24
N LEU A 64 13.99 18.02 19.95
CA LEU A 64 15.01 17.41 19.10
C LEU A 64 16.42 17.75 19.60
N GLU A 65 16.71 19.01 19.93
CA GLU A 65 18.02 19.43 20.44
C GLU A 65 18.34 18.78 21.80
N GLU A 66 17.38 18.70 22.71
CA GLU A 66 17.54 18.02 23.99
C GLU A 66 17.82 16.52 23.79
N LEU A 67 17.09 15.86 22.88
CA LEU A 67 17.34 14.45 22.58
C LEU A 67 18.71 14.23 21.96
N LYS A 68 19.13 15.09 21.03
CA LYS A 68 20.48 15.06 20.43
C LYS A 68 21.56 15.14 21.49
N GLN A 69 21.37 15.99 22.48
CA GLN A 69 22.32 16.14 23.59
C GLN A 69 22.43 14.86 24.46
N LEU A 70 21.28 14.26 24.81
CA LEU A 70 21.25 12.99 25.54
C LEU A 70 21.93 11.85 24.76
N VAL A 71 21.67 11.78 23.45
CA VAL A 71 22.29 10.78 22.55
C VAL A 71 23.80 11.04 22.45
N GLN A 72 24.24 12.30 22.37
CA GLN A 72 25.65 12.65 22.32
C GLN A 72 26.39 12.20 23.59
N GLU A 73 25.79 12.42 24.75
CA GLU A 73 26.35 11.96 26.02
C GLU A 73 26.45 10.43 26.08
N ALA A 74 25.44 9.73 25.59
CA ALA A 74 25.44 8.27 25.53
C ALA A 74 26.49 7.72 24.56
N LEU A 75 26.69 8.36 23.39
CA LEU A 75 27.77 8.00 22.46
C LEU A 75 29.16 8.22 23.07
N SER A 76 29.35 9.33 23.75
CA SER A 76 30.63 9.66 24.43
C SER A 76 30.98 8.69 25.54
N SER A 77 29.97 8.13 26.23
CA SER A 77 30.15 7.13 27.27
C SER A 77 30.13 5.68 26.76
N HIS A 78 30.18 5.49 25.46
CA HIS A 78 30.15 4.18 24.79
C HIS A 78 28.89 3.33 25.06
N GLN A 79 27.79 3.95 25.45
CA GLN A 79 26.49 3.26 25.61
C GLN A 79 25.88 2.89 24.28
N PHE A 80 26.12 3.69 23.22
CA PHE A 80 25.66 3.47 21.86
C PHE A 80 26.85 3.24 20.94
N SER A 81 26.85 2.14 20.22
CA SER A 81 27.97 1.80 19.33
C SER A 81 27.53 1.39 17.93
N ILE A 82 26.23 1.27 17.68
CA ILE A 82 25.70 0.76 16.41
C ILE A 82 24.76 1.79 15.75
N PRO A 83 24.78 1.86 14.41
CA PRO A 83 23.79 2.65 13.69
C PRO A 83 22.40 2.01 13.83
N ILE A 84 21.36 2.83 13.71
CA ILE A 84 19.98 2.36 13.63
C ILE A 84 19.53 2.45 12.16
N TRP A 85 18.99 1.36 11.62
CA TRP A 85 18.55 1.23 10.22
C TRP A 85 19.62 1.62 9.20
N GLY A 86 20.87 1.34 9.52
CA GLY A 86 22.02 1.70 8.70
C GLY A 86 22.46 3.15 8.80
N ILE A 87 21.87 3.95 9.69
CA ILE A 87 22.15 5.38 9.84
C ILE A 87 22.92 5.62 11.14
N PRO A 88 24.18 6.10 11.05
CA PRO A 88 24.95 6.48 12.23
C PRO A 88 24.30 7.67 12.93
N LEU A 89 24.08 7.56 14.24
CA LEU A 89 23.45 8.63 15.02
C LEU A 89 24.39 9.82 15.14
N LEU A 90 23.85 11.02 14.94
CA LEU A 90 24.50 12.34 15.02
C LEU A 90 25.62 12.60 14.02
N LYS A 91 25.76 11.77 12.99
CA LYS A 91 26.78 11.94 11.98
C LYS A 91 26.38 12.95 10.89
N ASP A 92 25.13 12.90 10.45
CA ASP A 92 24.56 13.79 9.42
C ASP A 92 23.07 14.05 9.69
N ASP A 93 22.41 14.79 8.79
CA ASP A 93 21.01 15.22 8.93
C ASP A 93 19.99 14.07 8.88
N ARG A 94 20.34 12.89 8.36
CA ARG A 94 19.48 11.71 8.38
C ARG A 94 19.20 11.25 9.81
N SER A 95 20.16 11.44 10.72
CA SER A 95 19.98 11.17 12.13
C SER A 95 18.82 11.97 12.74
N ASP A 96 18.62 13.20 12.32
CA ASP A 96 17.49 14.01 12.79
C ASP A 96 16.14 13.38 12.46
N VAL A 97 16.01 12.80 11.28
CA VAL A 97 14.79 12.07 10.86
C VAL A 97 14.57 10.83 11.72
N VAL A 98 15.64 10.09 12.01
CA VAL A 98 15.59 8.93 12.94
C VAL A 98 15.11 9.36 14.32
N LEU A 99 15.71 10.39 14.88
CA LEU A 99 15.36 10.88 16.22
C LEU A 99 13.93 11.43 16.29
N LEU A 100 13.47 12.10 15.23
CA LEU A 100 12.09 12.57 15.13
C LEU A 100 11.07 11.43 15.16
N LYS A 101 11.39 10.28 14.59
CA LYS A 101 10.50 9.10 14.66
C LYS A 101 10.30 8.65 16.13
N PHE A 102 11.35 8.59 16.90
CA PHE A 102 11.26 8.24 18.33
C PHE A 102 10.53 9.32 19.13
N LEU A 103 10.76 10.60 18.85
CA LEU A 103 10.06 11.70 19.50
C LEU A 103 8.56 11.67 19.22
N ARG A 104 8.15 11.48 17.94
CA ARG A 104 6.74 11.37 17.56
C ARG A 104 6.06 10.16 18.19
N ALA A 105 6.78 9.04 18.29
CA ALA A 105 6.27 7.83 18.95
C ALA A 105 6.05 8.02 20.46
N ARG A 106 6.65 9.02 21.06
CA ARG A 106 6.53 9.35 22.49
C ARG A 106 6.01 10.76 22.75
N ASP A 107 5.27 11.31 21.76
CA ASP A 107 4.60 12.60 21.87
C ASP A 107 5.56 13.73 22.31
N PHE A 108 6.76 13.73 21.74
CA PHE A 108 7.85 14.68 22.04
C PHE A 108 8.27 14.72 23.52
N LYS A 109 8.02 13.67 24.27
CA LYS A 109 8.57 13.48 25.62
C LYS A 109 10.00 12.96 25.50
N VAL A 110 10.94 13.85 25.67
CA VAL A 110 12.37 13.61 25.35
C VAL A 110 12.94 12.41 26.09
N ARG A 111 12.67 12.30 27.40
CA ARG A 111 13.19 11.19 28.19
C ARG A 111 12.59 9.84 27.80
N ASP A 112 11.30 9.81 27.48
CA ASP A 112 10.62 8.61 27.04
C ASP A 112 11.15 8.17 25.65
N ALA A 113 11.38 9.12 24.76
CA ALA A 113 12.00 8.86 23.46
C ALA A 113 13.43 8.31 23.62
N PHE A 114 14.21 8.88 24.52
CA PHE A 114 15.58 8.43 24.81
C PHE A 114 15.60 7.00 25.37
N VAL A 115 14.70 6.68 26.29
CA VAL A 115 14.55 5.32 26.85
C VAL A 115 14.17 4.34 25.72
N MET A 116 13.27 4.73 24.83
CA MET A 116 12.90 3.90 23.67
C MET A 116 14.10 3.64 22.77
N ILE A 117 14.93 4.65 22.48
CA ILE A 117 16.15 4.49 21.69
C ILE A 117 17.11 3.49 22.35
N LYS A 118 17.35 3.64 23.64
CA LYS A 118 18.21 2.72 24.39
C LYS A 118 17.72 1.28 24.32
N ASN A 119 16.43 1.08 24.57
CA ASN A 119 15.80 -0.23 24.51
C ASN A 119 15.86 -0.82 23.11
N THR A 120 15.63 0.00 22.09
CA THR A 120 15.73 -0.42 20.68
C THR A 120 17.15 -0.86 20.32
N ILE A 121 18.16 -0.10 20.72
CA ILE A 121 19.57 -0.47 20.46
C ILE A 121 19.92 -1.79 21.15
N GLN A 122 19.49 -1.98 22.39
CA GLN A 122 19.72 -3.22 23.12
C GLN A 122 19.01 -4.39 22.46
N TRP A 123 17.74 -4.22 22.09
CA TRP A 123 16.98 -5.24 21.37
C TRP A 123 17.64 -5.63 20.03
N ARG A 124 18.13 -4.64 19.27
CA ARG A 124 18.81 -4.88 18.01
C ARG A 124 20.08 -5.72 18.17
N ARG A 125 20.83 -5.49 19.25
CA ARG A 125 22.00 -6.30 19.60
C ARG A 125 21.61 -7.73 19.96
N ASP A 126 20.64 -7.88 20.85
CA ASP A 126 20.18 -9.18 21.36
C ASP A 126 19.54 -10.03 20.26
N PHE A 127 18.80 -9.39 19.36
CA PHE A 127 18.16 -10.03 18.21
C PHE A 127 19.13 -10.28 17.04
N LYS A 128 20.32 -9.70 17.09
CA LYS A 128 21.36 -9.80 16.05
C LYS A 128 20.86 -9.34 14.69
N ILE A 129 20.30 -8.13 14.65
CA ILE A 129 19.67 -7.57 13.44
C ILE A 129 20.63 -7.47 12.27
N ASP A 130 21.89 -7.07 12.49
CA ASP A 130 22.86 -6.90 11.40
C ASP A 130 23.23 -8.24 10.74
N GLU A 131 23.23 -9.33 11.48
CA GLU A 131 23.39 -10.68 10.94
C GLU A 131 22.10 -11.17 10.27
N LEU A 132 20.96 -10.89 10.88
CA LEU A 132 19.64 -11.30 10.37
C LEU A 132 19.36 -10.77 8.97
N VAL A 133 19.78 -9.55 8.66
CA VAL A 133 19.51 -8.90 7.36
C VAL A 133 20.03 -9.72 6.18
N ASP A 134 21.13 -10.43 6.36
CA ASP A 134 21.79 -11.22 5.33
C ASP A 134 21.51 -12.73 5.44
N GLU A 135 20.72 -13.14 6.43
CA GLU A 135 20.40 -14.56 6.65
C GLU A 135 19.42 -15.08 5.60
N ASP A 136 19.65 -16.31 5.13
CA ASP A 136 18.70 -17.00 4.25
C ASP A 136 17.62 -17.71 5.10
N LEU A 137 16.41 -17.18 5.05
CA LEU A 137 15.24 -17.72 5.74
C LEU A 137 14.26 -18.43 4.80
N GLY A 138 14.66 -18.66 3.55
CA GLY A 138 13.82 -19.29 2.53
C GLY A 138 12.84 -18.32 1.87
N ASP A 139 12.02 -18.85 0.98
CA ASP A 139 11.10 -18.10 0.12
C ASP A 139 9.61 -18.47 0.33
N ASP A 140 9.32 -19.27 1.33
CA ASP A 140 7.97 -19.80 1.60
C ASP A 140 6.91 -18.70 1.82
N LEU A 141 7.33 -17.53 2.30
CA LEU A 141 6.46 -16.44 2.69
C LEU A 141 6.45 -15.26 1.70
N GLU A 142 7.07 -15.43 0.54
CA GLU A 142 7.19 -14.34 -0.45
C GLU A 142 5.84 -13.83 -0.99
N LYS A 143 4.79 -14.67 -0.96
CA LYS A 143 3.42 -14.30 -1.35
C LYS A 143 2.59 -13.73 -0.21
N VAL A 144 3.04 -13.92 1.02
CA VAL A 144 2.34 -13.43 2.21
C VAL A 144 2.58 -11.95 2.43
N VAL A 145 3.83 -11.52 2.31
CA VAL A 145 4.20 -10.10 2.42
C VAL A 145 5.22 -9.77 1.34
N PHE A 146 4.93 -8.76 0.55
CA PHE A 146 5.82 -8.31 -0.52
C PHE A 146 5.69 -6.81 -0.77
N MET A 147 6.76 -6.22 -1.28
CA MET A 147 6.77 -4.84 -1.76
C MET A 147 6.43 -4.80 -3.24
N HIS A 148 5.60 -3.83 -3.65
CA HIS A 148 5.23 -3.65 -5.04
C HIS A 148 4.81 -2.21 -5.34
N GLY A 149 5.56 -1.54 -6.20
CA GLY A 149 5.22 -0.19 -6.66
C GLY A 149 5.25 0.88 -5.58
N TYR A 150 4.72 2.04 -5.96
CA TYR A 150 4.68 3.24 -5.12
C TYR A 150 3.27 3.83 -5.14
N ASP A 151 2.88 4.49 -4.07
CA ASP A 151 1.64 5.24 -4.03
C ASP A 151 1.79 6.58 -4.80
N ARG A 152 0.72 7.36 -4.89
CA ARG A 152 0.73 8.63 -5.66
C ARG A 152 1.64 9.70 -5.05
N GLU A 153 1.98 9.56 -3.77
CA GLU A 153 2.88 10.47 -3.06
C GLU A 153 4.34 9.97 -3.04
N GLY A 154 4.60 8.78 -3.59
CA GLY A 154 5.93 8.19 -3.70
C GLY A 154 6.32 7.24 -2.58
N HIS A 155 5.41 6.89 -1.66
CA HIS A 155 5.68 5.86 -0.65
C HIS A 155 5.78 4.49 -1.30
N PRO A 156 6.76 3.65 -0.94
CA PRO A 156 6.76 2.26 -1.35
C PRO A 156 5.56 1.54 -0.71
N VAL A 157 4.95 0.65 -1.46
CA VAL A 157 3.74 -0.07 -1.05
C VAL A 157 4.07 -1.49 -0.64
N CYS A 158 3.65 -1.85 0.57
CA CYS A 158 3.76 -3.21 1.11
C CYS A 158 2.39 -3.88 1.11
N TYR A 159 2.31 -5.08 0.57
CA TYR A 159 1.10 -5.90 0.55
C TYR A 159 1.22 -7.03 1.57
N ASN A 160 0.22 -7.14 2.44
CA ASN A 160 0.10 -8.19 3.45
C ASN A 160 -1.10 -9.05 3.09
N VAL A 161 -0.87 -10.30 2.67
CA VAL A 161 -1.88 -11.20 2.11
C VAL A 161 -2.12 -12.35 3.08
N TYR A 162 -2.94 -12.11 4.08
CA TYR A 162 -3.20 -13.06 5.17
C TYR A 162 -3.94 -14.31 4.70
N GLY A 163 -4.68 -14.22 3.60
CA GLY A 163 -5.40 -15.35 3.01
C GLY A 163 -4.50 -16.50 2.54
N GLU A 164 -3.22 -16.25 2.32
CA GLU A 164 -2.24 -17.31 2.00
C GLU A 164 -2.15 -18.37 3.11
N PHE A 165 -2.40 -18.00 4.36
CA PHE A 165 -2.41 -18.94 5.49
C PHE A 165 -3.67 -19.81 5.56
N GLN A 166 -4.61 -19.67 4.64
CA GLN A 166 -5.68 -20.64 4.43
C GLN A 166 -5.13 -21.99 3.94
N ASN A 167 -3.99 -21.97 3.27
CA ASN A 167 -3.25 -23.17 2.90
C ASN A 167 -2.75 -23.88 4.18
N LYS A 168 -3.28 -25.07 4.42
CA LYS A 168 -2.99 -25.83 5.65
C LYS A 168 -1.51 -26.22 5.77
N GLU A 169 -0.88 -26.57 4.68
CA GLU A 169 0.55 -26.93 4.65
C GLU A 169 1.42 -25.73 5.02
N LEU A 170 1.18 -24.59 4.41
CA LEU A 170 1.89 -23.34 4.73
C LEU A 170 1.66 -22.93 6.18
N TYR A 171 0.42 -23.02 6.67
CA TYR A 171 0.08 -22.70 8.05
C TYR A 171 0.84 -23.58 9.04
N GLN A 172 0.83 -24.89 8.85
CA GLN A 172 1.55 -25.84 9.71
C GLN A 172 3.06 -25.60 9.68
N LYS A 173 3.60 -25.38 8.51
CA LYS A 173 5.02 -25.12 8.30
C LYS A 173 5.50 -23.82 8.96
N THR A 174 4.61 -22.86 9.09
CA THR A 174 4.93 -21.52 9.62
C THR A 174 4.66 -21.40 11.12
N PHE A 175 3.60 -22.01 11.64
CA PHE A 175 3.09 -21.73 12.99
C PHE A 175 2.98 -22.92 13.93
N SER A 176 3.22 -24.15 13.51
CA SER A 176 2.84 -25.34 14.26
C SER A 176 3.56 -25.50 15.61
N ASP A 177 4.74 -24.97 15.76
CA ASP A 177 5.48 -25.00 17.02
C ASP A 177 6.20 -23.68 17.30
N GLU A 178 6.78 -23.54 18.48
CA GLU A 178 7.45 -22.31 18.92
C GLU A 178 8.67 -21.96 18.06
N GLU A 179 9.44 -22.95 17.66
CA GLU A 179 10.63 -22.75 16.82
C GLU A 179 10.24 -22.19 15.44
N LYS A 180 9.19 -22.71 14.84
CA LYS A 180 8.66 -22.20 13.55
C LYS A 180 8.12 -20.79 13.69
N ARG A 181 7.38 -20.50 14.77
CA ARG A 181 6.89 -19.14 15.04
C ARG A 181 8.03 -18.15 15.26
N LEU A 182 9.12 -18.56 15.90
CA LEU A 182 10.31 -17.73 16.04
C LEU A 182 10.97 -17.45 14.69
N LYS A 183 11.06 -18.46 13.82
CA LYS A 183 11.56 -18.28 12.44
C LYS A 183 10.68 -17.32 11.64
N PHE A 184 9.36 -17.39 11.80
CA PHE A 184 8.42 -16.45 11.20
C PHE A 184 8.66 -15.02 11.69
N LEU A 185 8.85 -14.83 13.00
CA LEU A 185 9.19 -13.52 13.58
C LEU A 185 10.49 -12.99 13.00
N ARG A 186 11.53 -13.81 12.91
CA ARG A 186 12.81 -13.43 12.31
C ARG A 186 12.65 -13.02 10.85
N TRP A 187 11.89 -13.77 10.08
CA TRP A 187 11.58 -13.45 8.70
C TRP A 187 10.84 -12.12 8.58
N ARG A 188 9.86 -11.89 9.45
CA ARG A 188 9.07 -10.66 9.47
C ARG A 188 9.93 -9.43 9.76
N ILE A 189 10.80 -9.55 10.74
CA ILE A 189 11.74 -8.47 11.11
C ILE A 189 12.75 -8.24 9.98
N GLN A 190 13.29 -9.30 9.40
CA GLN A 190 14.22 -9.20 8.27
C GLN A 190 13.57 -8.46 7.09
N PHE A 191 12.35 -8.81 6.74
CA PHE A 191 11.61 -8.16 5.67
C PHE A 191 11.46 -6.66 5.92
N LEU A 192 11.07 -6.29 7.12
CA LEU A 192 10.91 -4.89 7.50
C LEU A 192 12.24 -4.14 7.49
N GLU A 193 13.29 -4.69 8.07
CA GLU A 193 14.63 -4.07 8.07
C GLU A 193 15.14 -3.82 6.65
N ARG A 194 15.02 -4.80 5.77
CA ARG A 194 15.42 -4.65 4.35
C ARG A 194 14.63 -3.56 3.64
N SER A 195 13.33 -3.48 3.92
CA SER A 195 12.46 -2.46 3.34
C SER A 195 12.80 -1.06 3.85
N ILE A 196 13.03 -0.92 5.15
CA ILE A 196 13.39 0.35 5.80
C ILE A 196 14.73 0.87 5.29
N ARG A 197 15.72 0.01 5.11
CA ARG A 197 17.04 0.42 4.62
C ARG A 197 17.04 0.98 3.20
N LYS A 198 15.96 0.78 2.44
CA LYS A 198 15.76 1.38 1.11
C LYS A 198 15.06 2.74 1.17
N LEU A 199 14.56 3.16 2.31
CA LEU A 199 13.88 4.45 2.47
C LEU A 199 14.88 5.61 2.44
N ASP A 200 14.36 6.80 2.17
CA ASP A 200 15.12 8.04 2.16
C ASP A 200 14.96 8.77 3.51
N PHE A 201 15.99 8.76 4.32
CA PHE A 201 16.02 9.45 5.61
C PHE A 201 16.54 10.89 5.52
N SER A 202 16.74 11.43 4.33
CA SER A 202 17.03 12.85 4.18
C SER A 202 15.84 13.69 4.67
N PRO A 203 16.05 14.86 5.27
CA PRO A 203 14.95 15.79 5.52
C PRO A 203 14.20 16.11 4.24
N GLY A 204 12.88 15.92 4.24
CA GLY A 204 12.04 16.03 3.04
C GLY A 204 11.96 14.77 2.17
N GLY A 205 12.75 13.73 2.46
CA GLY A 205 12.64 12.42 1.80
C GLY A 205 11.49 11.58 2.35
N ILE A 206 11.16 10.52 1.64
CA ILE A 206 10.10 9.58 2.03
C ILE A 206 10.70 8.47 2.89
N SER A 207 10.34 8.47 4.17
CA SER A 207 10.84 7.53 5.18
C SER A 207 9.75 6.67 5.80
N THR A 208 8.61 6.51 5.12
CA THR A 208 7.46 5.71 5.56
C THR A 208 6.96 4.80 4.45
N ILE A 209 6.22 3.77 4.84
CA ILE A 209 5.72 2.72 3.95
C ILE A 209 4.19 2.76 3.95
N PHE A 210 3.60 2.69 2.77
CA PHE A 210 2.16 2.51 2.60
C PHE A 210 1.81 1.03 2.73
N GLN A 211 0.87 0.68 3.61
CA GLN A 211 0.49 -0.69 3.89
C GLN A 211 -0.86 -1.03 3.26
N VAL A 212 -0.92 -2.12 2.53
CA VAL A 212 -2.16 -2.73 2.05
C VAL A 212 -2.35 -4.07 2.74
N ASN A 213 -3.45 -4.23 3.45
CA ASN A 213 -3.79 -5.46 4.18
C ASN A 213 -4.98 -6.14 3.49
N ASP A 214 -4.73 -7.23 2.80
CA ASP A 214 -5.75 -8.03 2.13
C ASP A 214 -6.33 -9.06 3.10
N LEU A 215 -7.60 -8.90 3.44
CA LEU A 215 -8.30 -9.77 4.39
C LEU A 215 -9.13 -10.88 3.71
N LYS A 216 -9.04 -11.00 2.38
CA LYS A 216 -9.73 -12.08 1.67
C LYS A 216 -9.19 -13.43 2.11
N ASN A 217 -10.11 -14.33 2.51
CA ASN A 217 -9.76 -15.67 2.99
C ASN A 217 -8.81 -15.69 4.20
N SER A 218 -8.71 -14.58 4.92
CA SER A 218 -7.92 -14.53 6.14
C SER A 218 -8.42 -15.57 7.15
N PRO A 219 -7.51 -16.32 7.81
CA PRO A 219 -7.90 -17.26 8.86
C PRO A 219 -8.68 -16.55 9.97
N GLY A 220 -9.72 -17.22 10.45
CA GLY A 220 -10.57 -16.70 11.51
C GLY A 220 -9.83 -16.61 12.86
N PRO A 221 -10.48 -15.96 13.86
CA PRO A 221 -9.87 -15.68 15.17
C PRO A 221 -9.60 -16.93 16.01
N GLY A 222 -10.08 -18.11 15.61
CA GLY A 222 -9.85 -19.38 16.31
C GLY A 222 -8.46 -20.00 16.13
N LYS A 223 -7.62 -19.45 15.24
CA LYS A 223 -6.28 -19.95 14.96
C LYS A 223 -5.28 -19.45 16.01
N ARG A 224 -5.11 -20.23 17.07
CA ARG A 224 -4.29 -19.87 18.24
C ARG A 224 -2.84 -19.58 17.89
N GLU A 225 -2.22 -20.42 17.09
CA GLU A 225 -0.80 -20.31 16.74
C GLU A 225 -0.54 -19.03 15.94
N LEU A 226 -1.43 -18.69 15.02
CA LEU A 226 -1.37 -17.42 14.27
C LEU A 226 -1.52 -16.22 15.20
N ARG A 227 -2.42 -16.28 16.18
CA ARG A 227 -2.57 -15.20 17.17
C ARG A 227 -1.32 -15.00 18.00
N LEU A 228 -0.69 -16.09 18.46
CA LEU A 228 0.57 -16.01 19.22
C LEU A 228 1.69 -15.38 18.40
N ALA A 229 1.87 -15.82 17.15
CA ALA A 229 2.87 -15.28 16.26
C ALA A 229 2.62 -13.80 15.92
N THR A 230 1.39 -13.46 15.65
CA THR A 230 0.97 -12.07 15.35
C THR A 230 1.22 -11.15 16.54
N LYS A 231 0.83 -11.57 17.74
CA LYS A 231 1.05 -10.78 18.96
C LYS A 231 2.55 -10.53 19.19
N GLN A 232 3.37 -11.55 19.03
CA GLN A 232 4.82 -11.44 19.22
C GLN A 232 5.45 -10.49 18.19
N ALA A 233 5.05 -10.60 16.93
CA ALA A 233 5.49 -9.69 15.88
C ALA A 233 5.06 -8.24 16.16
N LEU A 234 3.81 -8.02 16.55
CA LEU A 234 3.29 -6.70 16.88
C LEU A 234 4.07 -6.02 18.01
N LEU A 235 4.34 -6.73 19.10
CA LEU A 235 5.09 -6.17 20.22
C LEU A 235 6.50 -5.76 19.80
N SER A 236 7.18 -6.61 19.03
CA SER A 236 8.54 -6.29 18.55
C SER A 236 8.53 -5.09 17.60
N LEU A 237 7.55 -4.97 16.72
CA LEU A 237 7.43 -3.84 15.79
C LEU A 237 7.07 -2.54 16.52
N GLN A 238 6.14 -2.60 17.44
CA GLN A 238 5.70 -1.45 18.23
C GLN A 238 6.81 -0.87 19.09
N ASP A 239 7.59 -1.74 19.73
CA ASP A 239 8.64 -1.33 20.66
C ASP A 239 9.89 -0.78 19.95
N ASN A 240 10.15 -1.21 18.70
CA ASN A 240 11.45 -1.00 18.06
C ASN A 240 11.40 -0.35 16.67
N TYR A 241 10.21 -0.14 16.11
CA TYR A 241 10.04 0.43 14.77
C TYR A 241 9.00 1.57 14.77
N PRO A 242 9.38 2.75 15.28
CA PRO A 242 8.45 3.88 15.41
C PRO A 242 8.17 4.57 14.07
N GLU A 243 6.92 4.93 13.83
CA GLU A 243 6.54 5.88 12.78
C GLU A 243 6.99 5.52 11.36
N PHE A 244 6.86 4.24 10.98
CA PHE A 244 7.19 3.77 9.62
C PHE A 244 5.98 3.57 8.71
N VAL A 245 4.76 3.75 9.22
CA VAL A 245 3.54 3.54 8.45
C VAL A 245 2.96 4.88 8.00
N ALA A 246 2.86 5.10 6.69
CA ALA A 246 2.21 6.26 6.11
C ALA A 246 0.68 6.15 6.18
N LYS A 247 0.16 4.98 5.81
CA LYS A 247 -1.27 4.66 5.80
C LYS A 247 -1.45 3.15 5.82
N GLN A 248 -2.56 2.69 6.40
CA GLN A 248 -2.97 1.29 6.37
C GLN A 248 -4.33 1.17 5.68
N VAL A 249 -4.35 0.58 4.50
CA VAL A 249 -5.57 0.30 3.76
C VAL A 249 -5.91 -1.16 3.89
N PHE A 250 -7.08 -1.44 4.47
CA PHE A 250 -7.63 -2.78 4.60
C PHE A 250 -8.60 -3.01 3.46
N ILE A 251 -8.35 -4.01 2.63
CA ILE A 251 -9.19 -4.38 1.49
C ILE A 251 -9.81 -5.76 1.68
N ASN A 252 -10.87 -6.05 0.92
CA ASN A 252 -11.64 -7.27 1.05
C ASN A 252 -12.11 -7.51 2.49
N VAL A 253 -12.48 -6.44 3.18
CA VAL A 253 -12.85 -6.49 4.59
C VAL A 253 -14.15 -7.29 4.76
N PRO A 254 -14.13 -8.39 5.53
CA PRO A 254 -15.36 -9.13 5.81
C PRO A 254 -16.27 -8.33 6.75
N TRP A 255 -17.57 -8.57 6.66
CA TRP A 255 -18.57 -7.86 7.43
C TRP A 255 -18.35 -7.87 8.96
N TRP A 256 -17.84 -8.98 9.49
CA TRP A 256 -17.58 -9.14 10.92
C TRP A 256 -16.39 -8.30 11.42
N TYR A 257 -15.45 -7.97 10.54
CA TYR A 257 -14.26 -7.18 10.90
C TYR A 257 -14.63 -5.73 11.26
N LEU A 258 -15.60 -5.15 10.57
CA LEU A 258 -16.07 -3.79 10.86
C LEU A 258 -16.75 -3.71 12.24
N ALA A 259 -17.53 -4.72 12.60
CA ALA A 259 -18.11 -4.82 13.95
C ALA A 259 -17.01 -4.90 15.01
N PHE A 260 -15.98 -5.70 14.77
CA PHE A 260 -14.80 -5.78 15.63
C PHE A 260 -14.07 -4.45 15.76
N TYR A 261 -13.84 -3.75 14.65
CA TYR A 261 -13.22 -2.43 14.67
C TYR A 261 -14.01 -1.44 15.51
N THR A 262 -15.34 -1.46 15.40
CA THR A 262 -16.21 -0.59 16.20
C THR A 262 -16.05 -0.84 17.70
N VAL A 263 -15.92 -2.10 18.10
CA VAL A 263 -15.67 -2.48 19.51
C VAL A 263 -14.27 -2.06 19.97
N MET A 264 -13.26 -2.23 19.13
CA MET A 264 -11.86 -1.97 19.48
C MET A 264 -11.44 -0.50 19.34
N SER A 265 -12.17 0.26 18.53
CA SER A 265 -11.87 1.67 18.23
C SER A 265 -11.65 2.55 19.46
N PRO A 266 -12.41 2.44 20.56
CA PRO A 266 -12.16 3.25 21.76
C PRO A 266 -10.79 3.03 22.41
N PHE A 267 -10.15 1.89 22.16
CA PHE A 267 -8.85 1.54 22.72
C PHE A 267 -7.66 1.95 21.84
N MET A 268 -7.92 2.52 20.67
CA MET A 268 -6.89 2.98 19.74
C MET A 268 -6.70 4.49 19.84
N THR A 269 -5.46 4.94 19.61
CA THR A 269 -5.17 6.37 19.53
C THR A 269 -5.80 6.99 18.28
N GLN A 270 -6.11 8.29 18.32
CA GLN A 270 -6.62 9.02 17.16
C GLN A 270 -5.58 9.02 16.02
N ARG A 271 -4.31 9.12 16.34
CA ARG A 271 -3.23 9.06 15.37
C ARG A 271 -3.25 7.74 14.58
N THR A 272 -3.38 6.63 15.26
CA THR A 272 -3.49 5.31 14.62
C THR A 272 -4.74 5.19 13.78
N LYS A 273 -5.90 5.55 14.31
CA LYS A 273 -7.17 5.51 13.57
C LYS A 273 -7.13 6.36 12.30
N SER A 274 -6.47 7.51 12.35
CA SER A 274 -6.36 8.43 11.22
C SER A 274 -5.61 7.85 10.03
N LYS A 275 -4.78 6.82 10.25
CA LYS A 275 -4.05 6.10 9.20
C LYS A 275 -4.86 4.97 8.56
N PHE A 276 -5.97 4.56 9.13
CA PHE A 276 -6.77 3.42 8.67
C PHE A 276 -7.78 3.80 7.61
N VAL A 277 -7.85 2.97 6.57
CA VAL A 277 -8.87 3.03 5.52
C VAL A 277 -9.41 1.62 5.32
N PHE A 278 -10.73 1.46 5.24
CA PHE A 278 -11.38 0.17 5.08
C PHE A 278 -12.20 0.11 3.80
N ALA A 279 -12.10 -1.01 3.09
CA ALA A 279 -12.89 -1.26 1.89
C ALA A 279 -13.39 -2.70 1.86
N GLY A 280 -14.68 -2.89 1.61
CA GLY A 280 -15.25 -4.20 1.33
C GLY A 280 -14.83 -4.72 -0.05
N PRO A 281 -15.14 -6.00 -0.37
CA PRO A 281 -14.70 -6.62 -1.62
C PRO A 281 -15.08 -5.87 -2.90
N SER A 282 -16.26 -5.27 -2.94
CA SER A 282 -16.75 -4.54 -4.11
C SER A 282 -16.09 -3.18 -4.34
N ASN A 283 -15.45 -2.61 -3.31
CA ASN A 283 -14.84 -1.28 -3.35
C ASN A 283 -13.32 -1.29 -3.21
N SER A 284 -12.70 -2.47 -3.10
CA SER A 284 -11.29 -2.59 -2.82
C SER A 284 -10.41 -1.97 -3.91
N ALA A 285 -10.65 -2.28 -5.18
CA ALA A 285 -9.89 -1.72 -6.29
C ALA A 285 -10.06 -0.19 -6.37
N GLU A 286 -11.29 0.31 -6.31
CA GLU A 286 -11.57 1.74 -6.35
C GLU A 286 -10.89 2.49 -5.21
N THR A 287 -10.88 1.92 -4.01
CA THR A 287 -10.21 2.49 -2.85
C THR A 287 -8.70 2.55 -3.06
N LEU A 288 -8.08 1.48 -3.56
CA LEU A 288 -6.66 1.48 -3.87
C LEU A 288 -6.29 2.55 -4.90
N PHE A 289 -7.10 2.76 -5.94
CA PHE A 289 -6.81 3.76 -6.97
C PHE A 289 -6.87 5.20 -6.48
N LYS A 290 -7.51 5.48 -5.35
CA LYS A 290 -7.43 6.81 -4.71
C LYS A 290 -6.01 7.15 -4.26
N TYR A 291 -5.23 6.15 -3.88
CA TYR A 291 -3.89 6.31 -3.31
C TYR A 291 -2.78 5.83 -4.23
N ILE A 292 -3.05 4.88 -5.10
CA ILE A 292 -2.06 4.19 -5.93
C ILE A 292 -2.51 4.25 -7.38
N SER A 293 -1.65 4.73 -8.28
CA SER A 293 -1.97 4.73 -9.71
C SER A 293 -2.15 3.31 -10.25
N PRO A 294 -3.08 3.08 -11.18
CA PRO A 294 -3.40 1.73 -11.67
C PRO A 294 -2.22 0.93 -12.22
N GLU A 295 -1.25 1.58 -12.85
CA GLU A 295 -0.03 0.93 -13.35
C GLU A 295 0.88 0.43 -12.22
N GLN A 296 0.70 0.95 -11.00
CA GLN A 296 1.44 0.55 -9.80
C GLN A 296 0.74 -0.54 -8.99
N VAL A 297 -0.52 -0.84 -9.32
CA VAL A 297 -1.32 -1.83 -8.59
C VAL A 297 -1.22 -3.19 -9.26
N PRO A 298 -0.98 -4.28 -8.52
CA PRO A 298 -0.96 -5.63 -9.07
C PRO A 298 -2.29 -6.02 -9.73
N ILE A 299 -2.21 -6.86 -10.75
CA ILE A 299 -3.39 -7.37 -11.45
C ILE A 299 -4.38 -8.04 -10.50
N GLN A 300 -3.90 -8.78 -9.52
CA GLN A 300 -4.76 -9.45 -8.53
C GLN A 300 -5.64 -8.49 -7.71
N TYR A 301 -5.28 -7.21 -7.66
CA TYR A 301 -6.03 -6.16 -6.95
C TYR A 301 -6.72 -5.16 -7.88
N GLY A 302 -6.84 -5.48 -9.13
CA GLY A 302 -7.57 -4.68 -10.11
C GLY A 302 -6.69 -3.78 -10.98
N GLY A 303 -5.39 -3.75 -10.77
CA GLY A 303 -4.45 -2.90 -11.51
C GLY A 303 -3.93 -3.51 -12.82
N LEU A 304 -2.93 -2.87 -13.38
CA LEU A 304 -2.31 -3.23 -14.65
C LEU A 304 -0.91 -3.85 -14.50
N CYS A 305 -0.34 -3.83 -13.30
CA CYS A 305 1.02 -4.30 -13.11
C CYS A 305 1.08 -5.83 -13.03
N VAL A 306 1.81 -6.41 -13.97
CA VAL A 306 2.08 -7.84 -14.05
C VAL A 306 3.54 -8.06 -13.68
N ASP A 307 3.81 -8.46 -12.46
CA ASP A 307 5.13 -8.96 -12.11
C ASP A 307 5.34 -10.33 -12.77
N PHE A 308 6.44 -10.48 -13.48
CA PHE A 308 6.86 -11.74 -14.07
C PHE A 308 5.99 -12.32 -15.21
N CYS A 309 5.19 -11.50 -15.87
CA CYS A 309 4.46 -11.94 -17.06
C CYS A 309 4.98 -11.28 -18.32
N ASP A 310 5.27 -12.08 -19.33
CA ASP A 310 5.63 -11.65 -20.70
C ASP A 310 4.41 -11.12 -21.49
N CYS A 311 3.32 -10.82 -20.82
CA CYS A 311 2.02 -10.57 -21.45
C CYS A 311 2.02 -9.32 -22.33
N ASN A 312 2.79 -8.29 -22.01
CA ASN A 312 2.99 -7.15 -22.90
C ASN A 312 4.34 -6.45 -22.61
N PRO A 313 5.39 -6.73 -23.39
CA PRO A 313 6.69 -6.10 -23.23
C PRO A 313 6.70 -4.60 -23.55
N GLU A 314 5.62 -4.08 -24.15
CA GLU A 314 5.50 -2.68 -24.56
C GLU A 314 5.26 -1.74 -23.38
N PHE A 315 4.67 -2.23 -22.27
CA PHE A 315 4.33 -1.41 -21.11
C PHE A 315 5.05 -1.87 -19.86
N THR A 316 5.47 -0.89 -19.06
CA THR A 316 6.13 -1.12 -17.78
C THR A 316 5.38 -0.39 -16.66
N ILE A 317 5.77 -0.62 -15.42
CA ILE A 317 5.26 0.10 -14.25
C ILE A 317 5.49 1.62 -14.34
N ALA A 318 6.46 2.05 -15.14
CA ALA A 318 6.75 3.47 -15.35
C ALA A 318 5.83 4.16 -16.36
N ASP A 319 5.02 3.39 -17.11
CA ASP A 319 4.10 3.94 -18.10
C ASP A 319 2.76 4.28 -17.43
N PRO A 320 2.39 5.58 -17.34
CA PRO A 320 1.18 5.97 -16.61
C PRO A 320 -0.09 5.49 -17.31
N ALA A 321 -1.08 5.10 -16.49
CA ALA A 321 -2.39 4.71 -16.95
C ALA A 321 -3.44 5.73 -16.54
N THR A 322 -4.49 5.86 -17.34
CA THR A 322 -5.67 6.67 -17.04
C THR A 322 -6.77 5.78 -16.48
N ASP A 323 -7.47 6.27 -15.45
CA ASP A 323 -8.67 5.62 -14.92
C ASP A 323 -9.90 6.50 -15.13
N ILE A 324 -10.98 5.89 -15.59
CA ILE A 324 -12.26 6.54 -15.83
C ILE A 324 -13.36 5.73 -15.15
N THR A 325 -14.29 6.42 -14.50
CA THR A 325 -15.50 5.78 -13.99
C THR A 325 -16.55 5.70 -15.11
N VAL A 326 -16.94 4.47 -15.45
CA VAL A 326 -18.05 4.22 -16.38
C VAL A 326 -19.34 4.13 -15.59
N LYS A 327 -20.22 5.11 -15.79
CA LYS A 327 -21.51 5.19 -15.07
C LYS A 327 -22.42 4.01 -15.42
N PRO A 328 -23.37 3.65 -14.53
CA PRO A 328 -24.40 2.65 -14.85
C PRO A 328 -25.16 2.99 -16.12
N ALA A 329 -25.49 1.96 -16.92
CA ALA A 329 -26.27 2.04 -18.15
C ALA A 329 -25.73 3.07 -19.17
N THR A 330 -24.39 3.21 -19.24
CA THR A 330 -23.73 4.14 -20.18
C THR A 330 -22.65 3.45 -21.01
N LYS A 331 -22.33 4.08 -22.13
CA LYS A 331 -21.15 3.76 -22.94
C LYS A 331 -20.08 4.81 -22.70
N GLN A 332 -18.84 4.37 -22.50
CA GLN A 332 -17.68 5.23 -22.42
C GLN A 332 -16.79 4.99 -23.63
N THR A 333 -16.45 6.05 -24.34
CA THR A 333 -15.58 5.98 -25.51
C THR A 333 -14.29 6.76 -25.22
N VAL A 334 -13.16 6.12 -25.46
CA VAL A 334 -11.82 6.75 -25.43
C VAL A 334 -11.42 7.03 -26.88
N GLU A 335 -11.16 8.29 -27.20
CA GLU A 335 -10.70 8.72 -28.51
C GLU A 335 -9.18 8.92 -28.50
N ILE A 336 -8.47 8.22 -29.37
CA ILE A 336 -7.04 8.40 -29.59
C ILE A 336 -6.84 8.99 -30.98
N ILE A 337 -6.46 10.26 -31.05
CA ILE A 337 -6.24 10.97 -32.31
C ILE A 337 -4.88 10.60 -32.88
N ILE A 338 -4.86 10.21 -34.16
CA ILE A 338 -3.66 9.80 -34.87
C ILE A 338 -3.25 10.88 -35.86
N TYR A 339 -2.06 11.45 -35.66
CA TYR A 339 -1.50 12.53 -36.47
C TYR A 339 -0.45 12.08 -37.48
N GLU A 340 -0.02 10.82 -37.40
CA GLU A 340 1.02 10.25 -38.27
C GLU A 340 0.83 8.75 -38.44
N LYS A 341 1.41 8.18 -39.49
CA LYS A 341 1.45 6.74 -39.68
C LYS A 341 2.24 6.09 -38.54
N CYS A 342 1.64 5.10 -37.87
CA CYS A 342 2.24 4.52 -36.69
C CYS A 342 1.70 3.10 -36.43
N ILE A 343 2.35 2.41 -35.49
CA ILE A 343 1.75 1.27 -34.80
C ILE A 343 1.27 1.77 -33.44
N LEU A 344 -0.05 1.72 -33.22
CA LEU A 344 -0.62 2.04 -31.92
C LEU A 344 -0.73 0.74 -31.12
N VAL A 345 -0.19 0.75 -29.92
CA VAL A 345 -0.37 -0.33 -28.93
C VAL A 345 -1.12 0.20 -27.73
N TRP A 346 -2.02 -0.59 -27.17
CA TRP A 346 -2.77 -0.19 -25.98
C TRP A 346 -3.08 -1.37 -25.09
N GLU A 347 -3.28 -1.06 -23.82
CA GLU A 347 -3.84 -1.94 -22.82
C GLU A 347 -5.10 -1.32 -22.25
N LEU A 348 -6.08 -2.18 -21.95
CA LEU A 348 -7.35 -1.80 -21.38
C LEU A 348 -7.80 -2.86 -20.38
N ARG A 349 -8.31 -2.40 -19.25
CA ARG A 349 -8.95 -3.24 -18.24
C ARG A 349 -10.23 -2.59 -17.75
N VAL A 350 -11.29 -3.38 -17.58
CA VAL A 350 -12.50 -2.93 -16.88
C VAL A 350 -12.64 -3.74 -15.60
N VAL A 351 -12.57 -3.05 -14.47
CA VAL A 351 -12.73 -3.68 -13.17
C VAL A 351 -14.21 -3.86 -12.87
N GLY A 352 -14.61 -5.11 -12.62
CA GLY A 352 -15.98 -5.45 -12.25
C GLY A 352 -16.77 -6.26 -13.27
N TRP A 353 -16.19 -6.59 -14.43
CA TRP A 353 -16.78 -7.44 -15.48
C TRP A 353 -18.17 -6.99 -15.98
N GLU A 354 -18.89 -7.87 -16.70
CA GLU A 354 -20.27 -7.66 -17.19
C GLU A 354 -20.44 -6.45 -18.11
N VAL A 355 -19.38 -6.07 -18.81
CA VAL A 355 -19.39 -5.00 -19.82
C VAL A 355 -19.00 -5.57 -21.17
N SER A 356 -19.28 -4.82 -22.26
CA SER A 356 -18.80 -5.13 -23.60
C SER A 356 -17.73 -4.15 -24.02
N TYR A 357 -16.70 -4.67 -24.69
CA TYR A 357 -15.58 -3.89 -25.22
C TYR A 357 -15.54 -3.98 -26.74
N SER A 358 -15.25 -2.86 -27.39
CA SER A 358 -14.99 -2.80 -28.82
C SER A 358 -13.92 -1.79 -29.17
N ALA A 359 -13.27 -1.98 -30.32
CA ALA A 359 -12.26 -1.06 -30.84
C ALA A 359 -12.47 -0.88 -32.35
N GLU A 360 -12.39 0.37 -32.82
CA GLU A 360 -12.50 0.70 -34.21
C GLU A 360 -11.56 1.86 -34.59
N PHE A 361 -11.22 1.91 -35.90
CA PHE A 361 -10.47 3.01 -36.47
C PHE A 361 -11.37 3.78 -37.44
N MET A 362 -11.54 5.07 -37.20
CA MET A 362 -12.24 6.02 -38.08
C MET A 362 -11.26 6.87 -38.84
N PRO A 363 -11.06 6.66 -40.14
CA PRO A 363 -10.23 7.54 -40.96
C PRO A 363 -10.79 8.96 -41.03
N GLU A 364 -9.91 9.95 -41.17
CA GLU A 364 -10.29 11.36 -41.35
C GLU A 364 -10.90 11.62 -42.73
N ALA A 365 -10.51 10.84 -43.75
CA ALA A 365 -10.98 10.99 -45.10
C ALA A 365 -12.51 10.75 -45.21
N LYS A 366 -13.24 11.66 -45.89
CA LYS A 366 -14.69 11.65 -45.91
C LYS A 366 -15.31 10.40 -46.56
N ASP A 367 -14.59 9.75 -47.47
CA ASP A 367 -15.09 8.59 -48.22
C ASP A 367 -14.48 7.27 -47.72
N ALA A 368 -13.79 7.28 -46.62
CA ALA A 368 -13.15 6.10 -46.07
C ALA A 368 -14.09 5.37 -45.09
N TYR A 369 -14.00 4.05 -45.08
CA TYR A 369 -14.80 3.20 -44.20
C TYR A 369 -14.15 3.05 -42.84
N THR A 370 -14.96 3.00 -41.80
CA THR A 370 -14.53 2.60 -40.46
C THR A 370 -14.01 1.17 -40.44
N ILE A 371 -12.87 0.94 -39.86
CA ILE A 371 -12.28 -0.40 -39.71
C ILE A 371 -12.59 -0.90 -38.31
N ILE A 372 -13.22 -2.06 -38.23
CA ILE A 372 -13.49 -2.73 -36.95
C ILE A 372 -12.25 -3.51 -36.56
N ILE A 373 -11.61 -3.12 -35.46
CA ILE A 373 -10.44 -3.80 -34.91
C ILE A 373 -10.88 -4.95 -34.01
N THR A 374 -11.81 -4.67 -33.11
CA THR A 374 -12.42 -5.67 -32.21
C THR A 374 -13.92 -5.44 -32.18
N LYS A 375 -14.69 -6.46 -32.56
CA LYS A 375 -16.16 -6.43 -32.49
C LYS A 375 -16.59 -6.29 -31.02
N PRO A 376 -17.76 -5.69 -30.74
CA PRO A 376 -18.31 -5.69 -29.39
C PRO A 376 -18.34 -7.10 -28.82
N THR A 377 -17.58 -7.28 -27.75
CA THR A 377 -17.39 -8.60 -27.10
C THR A 377 -17.61 -8.44 -25.62
N LYS A 378 -18.44 -9.30 -25.04
CA LYS A 378 -18.69 -9.32 -23.59
C LYS A 378 -17.45 -9.82 -22.86
N MET A 379 -17.01 -9.06 -21.87
CA MET A 379 -15.90 -9.43 -21.01
C MET A 379 -16.38 -10.37 -19.91
N SER A 380 -15.65 -11.47 -19.72
CA SER A 380 -15.97 -12.53 -18.75
C SER A 380 -14.86 -12.66 -17.71
N PRO A 381 -15.18 -13.08 -16.46
CA PRO A 381 -14.17 -13.37 -15.42
C PRO A 381 -13.15 -14.45 -15.80
N THR A 382 -13.48 -15.28 -16.81
CA THR A 382 -12.59 -16.32 -17.33
C THR A 382 -11.58 -15.80 -18.36
N ASP A 383 -11.79 -14.59 -18.87
CA ASP A 383 -10.90 -13.95 -19.83
C ASP A 383 -9.67 -13.37 -19.13
N GLU A 384 -8.62 -13.10 -19.92
CA GLU A 384 -7.49 -12.32 -19.44
C GLU A 384 -7.96 -10.95 -18.90
N PRO A 385 -7.55 -10.55 -17.68
CA PRO A 385 -8.03 -9.31 -17.10
C PRO A 385 -7.67 -8.06 -17.89
N VAL A 386 -6.50 -8.04 -18.51
CA VAL A 386 -5.99 -6.92 -19.30
C VAL A 386 -6.06 -7.27 -20.78
N VAL A 387 -6.77 -6.44 -21.53
CA VAL A 387 -6.81 -6.55 -22.99
C VAL A 387 -5.62 -5.81 -23.57
N SER A 388 -4.80 -6.50 -24.36
CA SER A 388 -3.66 -5.94 -25.07
C SER A 388 -3.88 -6.02 -26.56
N ASN A 389 -3.82 -4.90 -27.26
CA ASN A 389 -4.02 -4.81 -28.69
C ASN A 389 -2.94 -3.94 -29.36
N SER A 390 -2.73 -4.20 -30.65
CA SER A 390 -1.97 -3.33 -31.52
C SER A 390 -2.68 -3.14 -32.85
N PHE A 391 -2.50 -1.98 -33.47
CA PHE A 391 -3.07 -1.68 -34.77
C PHE A 391 -2.13 -0.83 -35.60
N LYS A 392 -1.88 -1.25 -36.84
CA LYS A 392 -1.07 -0.50 -37.79
C LYS A 392 -1.94 0.57 -38.49
N VAL A 393 -1.66 1.83 -38.18
CA VAL A 393 -2.39 2.95 -38.72
C VAL A 393 -1.67 3.48 -39.97
N GLY A 394 -2.30 3.32 -41.13
CA GLY A 394 -1.74 3.73 -42.41
C GLY A 394 -2.18 5.11 -42.90
N GLU A 395 -3.11 5.75 -42.22
CA GLU A 395 -3.66 7.05 -42.56
C GLU A 395 -4.10 7.83 -41.32
N LEU A 396 -4.33 9.14 -41.50
CA LEU A 396 -4.78 9.97 -40.37
C LEU A 396 -6.24 9.59 -39.99
N GLY A 397 -6.53 9.68 -38.71
CA GLY A 397 -7.85 9.37 -38.19
C GLY A 397 -7.82 9.26 -36.66
N LYS A 398 -8.75 8.49 -36.12
CA LYS A 398 -8.82 8.25 -34.68
C LYS A 398 -9.17 6.79 -34.36
N ILE A 399 -8.60 6.30 -33.30
CA ILE A 399 -8.98 5.01 -32.69
C ILE A 399 -10.01 5.28 -31.62
N LEU A 400 -11.11 4.51 -31.64
CA LEU A 400 -12.17 4.56 -30.65
C LEU A 400 -12.18 3.26 -29.85
N LEU A 401 -11.96 3.35 -28.55
CA LEU A 401 -12.10 2.25 -27.62
C LEU A 401 -13.39 2.46 -26.83
N THR A 402 -14.36 1.56 -27.01
CA THR A 402 -15.69 1.73 -26.40
C THR A 402 -15.96 0.63 -25.38
N VAL A 403 -16.39 1.05 -24.20
CA VAL A 403 -16.85 0.18 -23.12
C VAL A 403 -18.33 0.46 -22.88
N ASP A 404 -19.16 -0.54 -23.08
CA ASP A 404 -20.60 -0.50 -22.81
C ASP A 404 -20.90 -1.18 -21.49
N ASN A 405 -21.38 -0.41 -20.53
CA ASN A 405 -21.79 -0.88 -19.22
C ASN A 405 -23.31 -0.93 -19.12
N PRO A 406 -23.97 -2.08 -19.41
CA PRO A 406 -25.42 -2.21 -19.30
C PRO A 406 -25.91 -2.41 -17.86
N THR A 407 -25.02 -2.56 -16.91
CA THR A 407 -25.35 -2.88 -15.52
C THR A 407 -25.82 -1.66 -14.73
N SER A 408 -26.41 -1.91 -13.56
CA SER A 408 -26.80 -0.86 -12.59
C SER A 408 -25.66 -0.38 -11.70
N LYS A 409 -24.45 -0.96 -11.87
CA LYS A 409 -23.26 -0.62 -11.07
C LYS A 409 -22.25 0.15 -11.91
N LYS A 410 -21.60 1.15 -11.31
CA LYS A 410 -20.46 1.82 -11.93
C LYS A 410 -19.28 0.85 -12.06
N LYS A 411 -18.47 1.04 -13.11
CA LYS A 411 -17.24 0.27 -13.38
C LYS A 411 -16.04 1.20 -13.47
N LYS A 412 -14.84 0.67 -13.28
CA LYS A 412 -13.60 1.39 -13.56
C LYS A 412 -12.98 0.90 -14.86
N LEU A 413 -12.76 1.84 -15.78
CA LEU A 413 -12.01 1.62 -17.01
C LEU A 413 -10.58 2.13 -16.82
N LEU A 414 -9.62 1.24 -16.99
CA LEU A 414 -8.20 1.56 -16.97
C LEU A 414 -7.64 1.40 -18.36
N TYR A 415 -6.85 2.36 -18.82
CA TYR A 415 -6.20 2.23 -20.12
C TYR A 415 -4.90 3.01 -20.21
N ARG A 416 -4.04 2.57 -21.10
CA ARG A 416 -2.84 3.28 -21.55
C ARG A 416 -2.50 2.87 -22.97
N PHE A 417 -1.78 3.74 -23.67
CA PHE A 417 -1.39 3.49 -25.06
C PHE A 417 -0.03 4.10 -25.38
N LYS A 418 0.60 3.57 -26.42
CA LYS A 418 1.82 4.11 -27.02
C LYS A 418 1.68 4.22 -28.53
N ILE A 419 2.22 5.30 -29.07
CA ILE A 419 2.32 5.55 -30.50
C ILE A 419 3.77 5.29 -30.92
N ASN A 420 3.97 4.28 -31.77
CA ASN A 420 5.28 3.92 -32.31
C ASN A 420 5.31 4.33 -33.79
N PRO A 421 5.93 5.48 -34.15
CA PRO A 421 5.98 5.94 -35.53
C PRO A 421 6.72 4.95 -36.43
N PHE A 422 6.36 4.89 -37.71
CA PHE A 422 7.19 4.20 -38.69
C PHE A 422 8.42 5.03 -38.99
N SER A 423 9.59 4.40 -39.01
CA SER A 423 10.82 4.97 -39.55
C SER A 423 10.83 4.94 -41.07
#